data_b9eb0891cc5e22ad2e02fd18ba57d192
#
_entry.id   b9eb0891cc5e22ad2e02fd18ba57d192
#
_cell.length_a   1.000
_cell.length_b   1.000
_cell.length_c   1.000
_cell.angle_alpha   90.00
_cell.angle_beta   90.00
_cell.angle_gamma   90.00
#
_symmetry.space_group_name_H-M   'P 1'
#
loop_
_entity.id
_entity.type
_entity.pdbx_description
1 polymer ?
#
loop_
_entity_poly.entity_id
_entity_poly.type
_entity_poly.pdbx_seq_one_letter_code
_entity_poly.pdbx_strand_id
1 'polypeptide(L)'
;MTNKVALITGGAKGIGRAIALDLAAQQWSVAICYRTSNAAADETSAAIRARGGQALAVQCDVSDPKAAGDVVSQVESRWGRIDALINGAGPYHRVNLFDETPAGWREMFEGNLHPIFYLGQAVAPGMKARKQGRIINFSMANADQMVAQPEVTGHYIAKAGVLILTRTLAKLLAPYGITVNAISPGFIDSGSAPPDELAGVVKRIPAGYIGSVGDTVAAVRYLLSEEARYVNGTNLHLSGGWGI
;
A
#
# COMPACT_ATOMS: atom_id res chain seq x y z
N MET A 1 -27.98 0.58 -1.21
CA MET A 1 -26.79 0.40 -0.34
C MET A 1 -25.69 1.25 -0.93
N THR A 2 -25.02 2.10 -0.14
CA THR A 2 -23.86 2.87 -0.62
C THR A 2 -22.67 1.91 -0.77
N ASN A 3 -22.03 1.91 -1.93
CA ASN A 3 -20.85 1.09 -2.17
C ASN A 3 -19.72 1.49 -1.20
N LYS A 4 -18.93 0.51 -0.74
CA LYS A 4 -17.71 0.79 0.00
C LYS A 4 -16.72 1.55 -0.89
N VAL A 5 -15.90 2.41 -0.29
CA VAL A 5 -14.95 3.27 -1.01
C VAL A 5 -13.52 2.94 -0.58
N ALA A 6 -12.65 2.70 -1.56
CA ALA A 6 -11.23 2.50 -1.32
C ALA A 6 -10.40 3.63 -1.94
N LEU A 7 -9.42 4.15 -1.19
CA LEU A 7 -8.35 5.01 -1.68
C LEU A 7 -7.06 4.21 -1.73
N ILE A 8 -6.42 4.12 -2.90
CA ILE A 8 -5.22 3.32 -3.16
C ILE A 8 -4.11 4.22 -3.68
N THR A 9 -3.04 4.42 -2.94
CA THR A 9 -1.86 5.10 -3.45
C THR A 9 -0.99 4.14 -4.26
N GLY A 10 -0.40 4.62 -5.36
CA GLY A 10 0.29 3.75 -6.30
C GLY A 10 -0.64 2.83 -7.10
N GLY A 11 -1.94 3.18 -7.20
CA GLY A 11 -2.98 2.34 -7.79
C GLY A 11 -2.95 2.21 -9.31
N ALA A 12 -2.07 2.94 -10.00
CA ALA A 12 -2.02 2.94 -11.46
C ALA A 12 -1.34 1.72 -12.08
N LYS A 13 -0.43 1.05 -11.37
CA LYS A 13 0.40 -0.05 -11.87
C LYS A 13 0.59 -1.18 -10.85
N GLY A 14 1.11 -2.32 -11.32
CA GLY A 14 1.59 -3.41 -10.48
C GLY A 14 0.57 -3.88 -9.44
N ILE A 15 1.03 -4.04 -8.21
CA ILE A 15 0.22 -4.51 -7.07
C ILE A 15 -0.99 -3.60 -6.82
N GLY A 16 -0.79 -2.27 -6.81
CA GLY A 16 -1.88 -1.32 -6.57
C GLY A 16 -2.98 -1.39 -7.62
N ARG A 17 -2.61 -1.56 -8.91
CA ARG A 17 -3.57 -1.79 -10.00
C ARG A 17 -4.34 -3.09 -9.82
N ALA A 18 -3.65 -4.18 -9.46
CA ALA A 18 -4.30 -5.48 -9.25
C ALA A 18 -5.35 -5.39 -8.13
N ILE A 19 -5.00 -4.73 -7.01
CA ILE A 19 -5.93 -4.47 -5.90
C ILE A 19 -7.10 -3.61 -6.36
N ALA A 20 -6.85 -2.54 -7.12
CA ALA A 20 -7.90 -1.64 -7.62
C ALA A 20 -8.93 -2.37 -8.51
N LEU A 21 -8.46 -3.21 -9.42
CA LEU A 21 -9.32 -4.01 -10.30
C LEU A 21 -10.12 -5.05 -9.54
N ASP A 22 -9.54 -5.65 -8.52
CA ASP A 22 -10.19 -6.65 -7.69
C ASP A 22 -11.29 -6.05 -6.81
N LEU A 23 -11.03 -4.93 -6.15
CA LEU A 23 -12.03 -4.24 -5.34
C LEU A 23 -13.19 -3.71 -6.21
N ALA A 24 -12.89 -3.23 -7.41
CA ALA A 24 -13.91 -2.83 -8.36
C ALA A 24 -14.84 -4.01 -8.75
N ALA A 25 -14.28 -5.21 -8.96
CA ALA A 25 -15.06 -6.42 -9.23
C ALA A 25 -15.96 -6.81 -8.03
N GLN A 26 -15.61 -6.41 -6.82
CA GLN A 26 -16.40 -6.56 -5.60
C GLN A 26 -17.34 -5.37 -5.35
N GLN A 27 -17.61 -4.56 -6.36
CA GLN A 27 -18.53 -3.40 -6.32
C GLN A 27 -18.06 -2.27 -5.38
N TRP A 28 -16.77 -2.14 -5.11
CA TRP A 28 -16.25 -0.96 -4.43
C TRP A 28 -16.13 0.21 -5.43
N SER A 29 -16.33 1.42 -4.92
CA SER A 29 -15.88 2.64 -5.60
C SER A 29 -14.38 2.82 -5.32
N VAL A 30 -13.56 2.96 -6.35
CA VAL A 30 -12.10 2.93 -6.21
C VAL A 30 -11.48 4.25 -6.64
N ALA A 31 -10.83 4.93 -5.70
CA ALA A 31 -9.94 6.04 -6.00
C ALA A 31 -8.50 5.53 -6.11
N ILE A 32 -7.82 5.81 -7.21
CA ILE A 32 -6.39 5.57 -7.37
C ILE A 32 -5.62 6.88 -7.37
N CYS A 33 -4.53 6.91 -6.60
CA CYS A 33 -3.62 8.04 -6.56
C CYS A 33 -2.30 7.66 -7.26
N TYR A 34 -1.78 8.55 -8.09
CA TYR A 34 -0.55 8.36 -8.85
C TYR A 34 0.23 9.66 -8.97
N ARG A 35 1.56 9.59 -9.11
CA ARG A 35 2.42 10.79 -9.24
C ARG A 35 2.63 11.20 -10.70
N THR A 36 3.14 10.29 -11.54
CA THR A 36 3.59 10.60 -12.90
C THR A 36 3.04 9.65 -13.98
N SER A 37 2.32 8.61 -13.61
CA SER A 37 1.91 7.54 -14.54
C SER A 37 0.50 7.79 -15.12
N ASN A 38 0.30 8.92 -15.82
CA ASN A 38 -1.01 9.35 -16.34
C ASN A 38 -1.66 8.28 -17.22
N ALA A 39 -0.97 7.81 -18.26
CA ALA A 39 -1.53 6.80 -19.18
C ALA A 39 -1.96 5.51 -18.44
N ALA A 40 -1.13 5.00 -17.53
CA ALA A 40 -1.48 3.81 -16.77
C ALA A 40 -2.64 4.04 -15.78
N ALA A 41 -2.79 5.25 -15.26
CA ALA A 41 -3.94 5.62 -14.41
C ALA A 41 -5.24 5.66 -15.23
N ASP A 42 -5.18 6.20 -16.45
CA ASP A 42 -6.31 6.23 -17.38
C ASP A 42 -6.72 4.81 -17.82
N GLU A 43 -5.74 3.97 -18.18
CA GLU A 43 -5.99 2.54 -18.50
C GLU A 43 -6.61 1.79 -17.33
N THR A 44 -6.10 1.99 -16.11
CA THR A 44 -6.64 1.34 -14.91
C THR A 44 -8.06 1.80 -14.64
N SER A 45 -8.32 3.09 -14.75
CA SER A 45 -9.66 3.67 -14.56
C SER A 45 -10.64 3.17 -15.62
N ALA A 46 -10.21 3.07 -16.89
CA ALA A 46 -11.02 2.50 -17.95
C ALA A 46 -11.34 1.01 -17.70
N ALA A 47 -10.34 0.24 -17.26
CA ALA A 47 -10.52 -1.17 -16.93
C ALA A 47 -11.47 -1.40 -15.74
N ILE A 48 -11.46 -0.51 -14.74
CA ILE A 48 -12.44 -0.52 -13.63
C ILE A 48 -13.85 -0.25 -14.16
N ARG A 49 -14.03 0.80 -14.97
CA ARG A 49 -15.34 1.17 -15.52
C ARG A 49 -15.90 0.09 -16.47
N ALA A 50 -15.05 -0.53 -17.28
CA ALA A 50 -15.45 -1.62 -18.16
C ALA A 50 -15.99 -2.85 -17.40
N ARG A 51 -15.65 -2.99 -16.11
CA ARG A 51 -16.18 -4.02 -15.20
C ARG A 51 -17.40 -3.57 -14.39
N GLY A 52 -17.97 -2.41 -14.73
CA GLY A 52 -19.12 -1.83 -14.02
C GLY A 52 -18.77 -1.13 -12.71
N GLY A 53 -17.48 -0.97 -12.38
CA GLY A 53 -17.01 -0.28 -11.18
C GLY A 53 -16.97 1.25 -11.34
N GLN A 54 -16.94 1.96 -10.24
CA GLN A 54 -16.69 3.40 -10.20
C GLN A 54 -15.20 3.67 -9.97
N ALA A 55 -14.60 4.54 -10.78
CA ALA A 55 -13.20 4.91 -10.69
C ALA A 55 -13.00 6.43 -10.61
N LEU A 56 -12.12 6.86 -9.73
CA LEU A 56 -11.56 8.21 -9.67
C LEU A 56 -10.04 8.10 -9.71
N ALA A 57 -9.40 8.69 -10.73
CA ALA A 57 -7.95 8.81 -10.78
C ALA A 57 -7.55 10.22 -10.37
N VAL A 58 -6.65 10.34 -9.40
CA VAL A 58 -6.16 11.63 -8.88
C VAL A 58 -4.64 11.66 -9.02
N GLN A 59 -4.14 12.62 -9.76
CA GLN A 59 -2.71 12.91 -9.78
C GLN A 59 -2.33 13.60 -8.46
N CYS A 60 -1.47 12.98 -7.69
CA CYS A 60 -1.08 13.47 -6.37
C CYS A 60 0.30 12.95 -6.00
N ASP A 61 1.17 13.83 -5.54
CA ASP A 61 2.38 13.43 -4.83
C ASP A 61 2.05 13.34 -3.33
N VAL A 62 1.89 12.12 -2.84
CA VAL A 62 1.53 11.86 -1.45
C VAL A 62 2.66 12.16 -0.45
N SER A 63 3.86 12.51 -0.92
CA SER A 63 4.95 13.01 -0.07
C SER A 63 4.70 14.47 0.38
N ASP A 64 3.84 15.20 -0.33
CA ASP A 64 3.35 16.51 0.10
C ASP A 64 2.13 16.35 1.02
N PRO A 65 2.21 16.81 2.28
CA PRO A 65 1.11 16.68 3.25
C PRO A 65 -0.16 17.39 2.81
N LYS A 66 -0.05 18.50 2.09
CA LYS A 66 -1.23 19.22 1.57
C LYS A 66 -1.91 18.40 0.48
N ALA A 67 -1.14 17.89 -0.50
CA ALA A 67 -1.68 17.07 -1.56
C ALA A 67 -2.31 15.76 -1.02
N ALA A 68 -1.72 15.15 0.01
CA ALA A 68 -2.29 14.01 0.71
C ALA A 68 -3.65 14.33 1.37
N GLY A 69 -3.81 15.51 1.97
CA GLY A 69 -5.10 15.99 2.50
C GLY A 69 -6.12 16.27 1.38
N ASP A 70 -5.66 16.90 0.31
CA ASP A 70 -6.51 17.28 -0.83
C ASP A 70 -7.09 16.03 -1.54
N VAL A 71 -6.32 14.95 -1.71
CA VAL A 71 -6.83 13.72 -2.34
C VAL A 71 -7.90 13.06 -1.47
N VAL A 72 -7.75 13.04 -0.16
CA VAL A 72 -8.77 12.52 0.77
C VAL A 72 -10.05 13.35 0.63
N SER A 73 -9.94 14.68 0.66
CA SER A 73 -11.07 15.60 0.49
C SER A 73 -11.80 15.40 -0.84
N GLN A 74 -11.06 15.18 -1.94
CA GLN A 74 -11.66 14.92 -3.26
C GLN A 74 -12.46 13.60 -3.28
N VAL A 75 -11.93 12.55 -2.66
CA VAL A 75 -12.61 11.25 -2.58
C VAL A 75 -13.86 11.34 -1.71
N GLU A 76 -13.77 12.01 -0.55
CA GLU A 76 -14.91 12.22 0.34
C GLU A 76 -15.97 13.13 -0.29
N SER A 77 -15.59 14.17 -1.01
CA SER A 77 -16.53 15.00 -1.77
C SER A 77 -17.24 14.23 -2.87
N ARG A 78 -16.58 13.24 -3.49
CA ARG A 78 -17.15 12.44 -4.56
C ARG A 78 -18.11 11.37 -4.08
N TRP A 79 -17.81 10.69 -2.96
CA TRP A 79 -18.55 9.50 -2.49
C TRP A 79 -18.98 9.57 -1.03
N GLY A 80 -18.67 10.64 -0.32
CA GLY A 80 -19.09 10.89 1.06
C GLY A 80 -18.33 10.09 2.12
N ARG A 81 -17.39 9.21 1.71
CA ARG A 81 -16.70 8.31 2.64
C ARG A 81 -15.43 7.69 2.06
N ILE A 82 -14.54 7.23 2.93
CA ILE A 82 -13.45 6.28 2.62
C ILE A 82 -13.54 5.15 3.64
N ASP A 83 -13.76 3.91 3.19
CA ASP A 83 -13.84 2.72 4.03
C ASP A 83 -12.51 2.01 4.16
N ALA A 84 -11.69 2.07 3.09
CA ALA A 84 -10.36 1.50 3.06
C ALA A 84 -9.33 2.50 2.53
N LEU A 85 -8.19 2.62 3.24
CA LEU A 85 -6.98 3.27 2.76
C LEU A 85 -5.91 2.21 2.53
N ILE A 86 -5.35 2.15 1.32
CA ILE A 86 -4.29 1.21 0.96
C ILE A 86 -3.06 2.02 0.53
N ASN A 87 -2.06 2.07 1.39
CA ASN A 87 -0.81 2.79 1.18
C ASN A 87 0.18 1.90 0.42
N GLY A 88 0.05 1.87 -0.91
CA GLY A 88 0.87 1.05 -1.81
C GLY A 88 1.94 1.83 -2.59
N ALA A 89 1.96 3.17 -2.52
CA ALA A 89 3.00 3.97 -3.13
C ALA A 89 4.31 3.90 -2.33
N GLY A 90 5.42 3.95 -3.03
CA GLY A 90 6.73 4.08 -2.43
C GLY A 90 7.84 3.82 -3.45
N PRO A 91 8.85 4.70 -3.53
CA PRO A 91 10.02 4.49 -4.36
C PRO A 91 10.92 3.40 -3.76
N TYR A 92 11.68 2.78 -4.63
CA TYR A 92 12.73 1.84 -4.27
C TYR A 92 13.96 2.12 -5.12
N HIS A 93 15.13 2.25 -4.49
CA HIS A 93 16.40 2.18 -5.19
C HIS A 93 17.40 1.37 -4.37
N ARG A 94 18.39 0.83 -5.07
CA ARG A 94 19.47 0.05 -4.49
C ARG A 94 20.75 0.81 -4.65
N VAL A 95 21.32 1.24 -3.54
CA VAL A 95 22.57 2.00 -3.46
C VAL A 95 23.32 1.66 -2.17
N ASN A 96 24.64 1.52 -2.24
CA ASN A 96 25.45 1.32 -1.04
C ASN A 96 25.30 2.52 -0.11
N LEU A 97 25.25 2.28 1.20
CA LEU A 97 25.03 3.36 2.20
C LEU A 97 26.03 4.52 2.08
N PHE A 98 27.29 4.24 1.74
CA PHE A 98 28.33 5.29 1.60
C PHE A 98 28.25 6.05 0.28
N ASP A 99 27.54 5.52 -0.71
CA ASP A 99 27.28 6.16 -2.01
C ASP A 99 25.91 6.85 -2.03
N GLU A 100 25.10 6.70 -0.96
CA GLU A 100 23.76 7.29 -0.86
C GLU A 100 23.85 8.82 -0.76
N THR A 101 23.01 9.48 -1.55
CA THR A 101 22.93 10.95 -1.52
C THR A 101 21.94 11.44 -0.46
N PRO A 102 22.14 12.67 0.10
CA PRO A 102 21.13 13.26 0.98
C PRO A 102 19.74 13.39 0.36
N ALA A 103 19.65 13.54 -0.96
CA ALA A 103 18.39 13.61 -1.68
C ALA A 103 17.71 12.23 -1.77
N GLY A 104 18.46 11.20 -2.20
CA GLY A 104 17.95 9.82 -2.27
C GLY A 104 17.57 9.29 -0.88
N TRP A 105 18.38 9.58 0.14
CA TRP A 105 18.03 9.28 1.53
C TRP A 105 16.66 9.86 1.92
N ARG A 106 16.45 11.16 1.69
CA ARG A 106 15.17 11.83 1.99
C ARG A 106 14.02 11.22 1.19
N GLU A 107 14.22 10.95 -0.11
CA GLU A 107 13.20 10.36 -0.95
C GLU A 107 12.67 9.03 -0.39
N MET A 108 13.54 8.21 0.22
CA MET A 108 13.11 6.94 0.82
C MET A 108 12.11 7.15 1.97
N PHE A 109 12.31 8.15 2.81
CA PHE A 109 11.38 8.45 3.92
C PHE A 109 10.14 9.21 3.44
N GLU A 110 10.33 10.23 2.61
CA GLU A 110 9.24 11.05 2.07
C GLU A 110 8.27 10.24 1.21
N GLY A 111 8.77 9.26 0.47
CA GLY A 111 7.93 8.43 -0.40
C GLY A 111 7.36 7.17 0.26
N ASN A 112 8.02 6.61 1.30
CA ASN A 112 7.62 5.33 1.89
C ASN A 112 6.96 5.45 3.26
N LEU A 113 7.37 6.40 4.10
CA LEU A 113 6.94 6.50 5.50
C LEU A 113 5.99 7.68 5.74
N HIS A 114 6.37 8.87 5.32
CA HIS A 114 5.61 10.09 5.58
C HIS A 114 4.18 10.05 5.01
N PRO A 115 3.92 9.51 3.80
CA PRO A 115 2.56 9.42 3.25
C PRO A 115 1.59 8.64 4.13
N ILE A 116 2.08 7.60 4.83
CA ILE A 116 1.25 6.78 5.73
C ILE A 116 0.76 7.63 6.91
N PHE A 117 1.62 8.50 7.44
CA PHE A 117 1.24 9.44 8.49
C PHE A 117 0.22 10.47 7.96
N TYR A 118 0.51 11.13 6.83
CA TYR A 118 -0.35 12.18 6.28
C TYR A 118 -1.75 11.67 5.91
N LEU A 119 -1.79 10.57 5.16
CA LEU A 119 -3.07 9.97 4.73
C LEU A 119 -3.82 9.34 5.90
N GLY A 120 -3.09 8.68 6.82
CA GLY A 120 -3.69 8.13 8.03
C GLY A 120 -4.35 9.22 8.89
N GLN A 121 -3.69 10.38 9.04
CA GLN A 121 -4.25 11.53 9.74
C GLN A 121 -5.47 12.11 9.01
N ALA A 122 -5.41 12.19 7.68
CA ALA A 122 -6.47 12.78 6.87
C ALA A 122 -7.75 11.92 6.84
N VAL A 123 -7.65 10.58 6.75
CA VAL A 123 -8.83 9.69 6.70
C VAL A 123 -9.43 9.41 8.09
N ALA A 124 -8.65 9.56 9.15
CA ALA A 124 -9.05 9.17 10.51
C ALA A 124 -10.34 9.88 11.00
N PRO A 125 -10.56 11.19 10.78
CA PRO A 125 -11.78 11.86 11.24
C PRO A 125 -13.05 11.21 10.67
N GLY A 126 -13.11 11.00 9.36
CA GLY A 126 -14.25 10.38 8.68
C GLY A 126 -14.47 8.93 9.13
N MET A 127 -13.42 8.14 9.25
CA MET A 127 -13.50 6.75 9.74
C MET A 127 -13.95 6.68 11.20
N LYS A 128 -13.43 7.57 12.08
CA LYS A 128 -13.85 7.66 13.50
C LYS A 128 -15.32 8.01 13.65
N ALA A 129 -15.82 8.97 12.88
CA ALA A 129 -17.23 9.38 12.91
C ALA A 129 -18.17 8.21 12.55
N ARG A 130 -17.76 7.37 11.60
CA ARG A 130 -18.51 6.17 11.17
C ARG A 130 -18.26 4.94 12.05
N LYS A 131 -17.27 4.99 12.96
CA LYS A 131 -16.81 3.85 13.76
C LYS A 131 -16.45 2.63 12.91
N GLN A 132 -15.89 2.86 11.75
CA GLN A 132 -15.53 1.82 10.79
C GLN A 132 -14.43 2.32 9.84
N GLY A 133 -13.41 1.49 9.61
CA GLY A 133 -12.36 1.75 8.65
C GLY A 133 -11.34 0.60 8.60
N ARG A 134 -10.62 0.53 7.49
CA ARG A 134 -9.53 -0.42 7.26
C ARG A 134 -8.35 0.34 6.66
N ILE A 135 -7.19 0.24 7.26
CA ILE A 135 -5.96 0.83 6.72
C ILE A 135 -4.95 -0.29 6.52
N ILE A 136 -4.42 -0.40 5.31
CA ILE A 136 -3.40 -1.39 4.94
C ILE A 136 -2.17 -0.65 4.45
N ASN A 137 -1.04 -0.90 5.10
CA ASN A 137 0.25 -0.32 4.76
C ASN A 137 1.16 -1.38 4.13
N PHE A 138 1.92 -1.01 3.12
CA PHE A 138 2.92 -1.89 2.54
C PHE A 138 4.29 -1.64 3.14
N SER A 139 4.82 -2.65 3.87
CA SER A 139 6.20 -2.71 4.31
C SER A 139 7.02 -3.57 3.34
N MET A 140 8.01 -4.28 3.81
CA MET A 140 8.79 -5.28 3.05
C MET A 140 9.10 -6.49 3.94
N ALA A 141 9.33 -7.64 3.33
CA ALA A 141 9.80 -8.80 4.05
C ALA A 141 11.10 -8.47 4.80
N ASN A 142 11.33 -9.10 5.94
CA ASN A 142 12.42 -8.89 6.89
C ASN A 142 12.51 -7.50 7.57
N ALA A 143 11.62 -6.55 7.30
CA ALA A 143 11.69 -5.21 7.93
C ALA A 143 11.52 -5.24 9.47
N ASP A 144 10.98 -6.30 10.02
CA ASP A 144 10.82 -6.53 11.46
C ASP A 144 12.01 -7.26 12.12
N GLN A 145 13.00 -7.72 11.33
CA GLN A 145 14.13 -8.47 11.85
C GLN A 145 15.30 -7.61 12.31
N MET A 146 15.28 -6.32 11.98
CA MET A 146 16.32 -5.36 12.39
C MET A 146 17.74 -5.77 11.95
N VAL A 147 17.84 -6.33 10.74
CA VAL A 147 19.12 -6.80 10.18
C VAL A 147 19.79 -5.72 9.32
N ALA A 148 21.11 -5.81 9.16
CA ALA A 148 21.87 -4.89 8.31
C ALA A 148 21.50 -5.05 6.84
N GLN A 149 21.27 -3.92 6.16
CA GLN A 149 20.91 -3.84 4.74
C GLN A 149 21.77 -2.79 4.02
N PRO A 150 23.06 -3.07 3.74
CA PRO A 150 24.01 -2.08 3.26
C PRO A 150 23.64 -1.37 1.96
N GLU A 151 22.87 -2.04 1.09
CA GLU A 151 22.54 -1.53 -0.25
C GLU A 151 21.12 -0.97 -0.35
N VAL A 152 20.32 -1.04 0.72
CA VAL A 152 18.94 -0.54 0.74
C VAL A 152 18.61 0.07 2.09
N THR A 153 19.59 0.62 2.79
CA THR A 153 19.48 1.06 4.18
C THR A 153 18.33 2.05 4.38
N GLY A 154 18.26 3.12 3.59
CA GLY A 154 17.22 4.16 3.71
C GLY A 154 15.82 3.58 3.51
N HIS A 155 15.65 2.78 2.45
CA HIS A 155 14.39 2.08 2.18
C HIS A 155 14.01 1.14 3.33
N TYR A 156 14.96 0.33 3.80
CA TYR A 156 14.74 -0.63 4.88
C TYR A 156 14.31 0.05 6.19
N ILE A 157 14.99 1.13 6.59
CA ILE A 157 14.63 1.90 7.79
C ILE A 157 13.23 2.49 7.64
N ALA A 158 12.91 3.08 6.48
CA ALA A 158 11.57 3.60 6.21
C ALA A 158 10.51 2.50 6.33
N LYS A 159 10.76 1.30 5.78
CA LYS A 159 9.83 0.15 5.85
C LYS A 159 9.72 -0.46 7.25
N ALA A 160 10.78 -0.46 8.05
CA ALA A 160 10.70 -0.78 9.49
C ALA A 160 9.86 0.28 10.24
N GLY A 161 10.05 1.56 9.93
CA GLY A 161 9.22 2.65 10.43
C GLY A 161 7.74 2.50 10.11
N VAL A 162 7.39 1.98 8.92
CA VAL A 162 6.01 1.65 8.55
C VAL A 162 5.37 0.66 9.54
N LEU A 163 6.10 -0.34 10.01
CA LEU A 163 5.59 -1.32 10.98
C LEU A 163 5.32 -0.68 12.34
N ILE A 164 6.21 0.21 12.79
CA ILE A 164 6.02 0.96 14.04
C ILE A 164 4.80 1.85 13.95
N LEU A 165 4.67 2.61 12.84
CA LEU A 165 3.54 3.51 12.61
C LEU A 165 2.23 2.74 12.47
N THR A 166 2.23 1.57 11.81
CA THR A 166 1.08 0.67 11.72
C THR A 166 0.56 0.28 13.10
N ARG A 167 1.43 -0.17 13.99
CA ARG A 167 1.08 -0.55 15.37
C ARG A 167 0.58 0.64 16.18
N THR A 168 1.19 1.81 16.01
CA THR A 168 0.76 3.04 16.66
C THR A 168 -0.64 3.45 16.22
N LEU A 169 -0.89 3.50 14.91
CA LEU A 169 -2.21 3.82 14.38
C LEU A 169 -3.26 2.77 14.77
N ALA A 170 -2.91 1.49 14.75
CA ALA A 170 -3.78 0.40 15.18
C ALA A 170 -4.26 0.61 16.62
N LYS A 171 -3.34 0.92 17.54
CA LYS A 171 -3.66 1.17 18.95
C LYS A 171 -4.56 2.40 19.13
N LEU A 172 -4.26 3.50 18.41
CA LEU A 172 -5.02 4.76 18.53
C LEU A 172 -6.41 4.70 17.90
N LEU A 173 -6.58 3.86 16.86
CA LEU A 173 -7.82 3.81 16.08
C LEU A 173 -8.73 2.63 16.45
N ALA A 174 -8.21 1.62 17.16
CA ALA A 174 -8.99 0.46 17.62
C ALA A 174 -10.29 0.80 18.37
N PRO A 175 -10.31 1.81 19.30
CA PRO A 175 -11.54 2.18 20.00
C PRO A 175 -12.68 2.66 19.08
N TYR A 176 -12.35 2.97 17.83
CA TYR A 176 -13.31 3.42 16.81
C TYR A 176 -13.68 2.33 15.80
N GLY A 177 -13.36 1.06 16.06
CA GLY A 177 -13.64 -0.05 15.13
C GLY A 177 -12.82 -0.02 13.84
N ILE A 178 -11.68 0.67 13.86
CA ILE A 178 -10.76 0.80 12.72
C ILE A 178 -9.59 -0.14 12.92
N THR A 179 -9.27 -0.97 11.92
CA THR A 179 -8.07 -1.79 11.94
C THR A 179 -6.99 -1.19 11.04
N VAL A 180 -5.74 -1.28 11.49
CA VAL A 180 -4.56 -0.85 10.73
C VAL A 180 -3.56 -1.99 10.73
N ASN A 181 -3.23 -2.51 9.55
CA ASN A 181 -2.34 -3.65 9.39
C ASN A 181 -1.28 -3.37 8.32
N ALA A 182 -0.19 -4.10 8.37
CA ALA A 182 0.83 -4.08 7.34
C ALA A 182 0.85 -5.40 6.56
N ILE A 183 1.17 -5.31 5.27
CA ILE A 183 1.56 -6.43 4.43
C ILE A 183 3.04 -6.23 4.10
N SER A 184 3.85 -7.27 4.27
CA SER A 184 5.28 -7.29 3.98
C SER A 184 5.55 -8.26 2.84
N PRO A 185 5.52 -7.79 1.57
CA PRO A 185 5.86 -8.63 0.43
C PRO A 185 7.36 -8.96 0.42
N GLY A 186 7.66 -10.19 0.02
CA GLY A 186 8.97 -10.57 -0.49
C GLY A 186 9.06 -10.27 -1.98
N PHE A 187 9.47 -11.26 -2.75
CA PHE A 187 9.52 -11.14 -4.21
C PHE A 187 8.15 -11.44 -4.82
N ILE A 188 7.53 -10.41 -5.39
CA ILE A 188 6.22 -10.50 -6.08
C ILE A 188 6.43 -10.12 -7.54
N ASP A 189 6.07 -11.02 -8.45
CA ASP A 189 6.04 -10.69 -9.86
C ASP A 189 4.84 -9.76 -10.15
N SER A 190 5.16 -8.50 -10.40
CA SER A 190 4.19 -7.48 -10.81
C SER A 190 4.16 -7.24 -12.32
N GLY A 191 4.88 -8.07 -13.09
CA GLY A 191 4.99 -7.96 -14.54
C GLY A 191 6.01 -6.94 -15.02
N SER A 192 6.89 -6.42 -14.14
CA SER A 192 7.88 -5.39 -14.49
C SER A 192 9.34 -5.88 -14.45
N ALA A 193 9.61 -7.03 -13.82
CA ALA A 193 10.97 -7.57 -13.73
C ALA A 193 11.33 -8.47 -14.94
N PRO A 194 12.57 -8.41 -15.44
CA PRO A 194 13.05 -9.32 -16.48
C PRO A 194 13.02 -10.80 -16.00
N PRO A 195 12.69 -11.76 -16.90
CA PRO A 195 12.60 -13.19 -16.54
C PRO A 195 13.90 -13.77 -15.95
N ASP A 196 15.05 -13.33 -16.44
CA ASP A 196 16.37 -13.82 -15.98
C ASP A 196 16.66 -13.36 -14.52
N GLU A 197 16.25 -12.15 -14.18
CA GLU A 197 16.37 -11.63 -12.81
C GLU A 197 15.47 -12.44 -11.86
N LEU A 198 14.25 -12.74 -12.29
CA LEU A 198 13.31 -13.55 -11.54
C LEU A 198 13.86 -14.96 -11.28
N ALA A 199 14.49 -15.61 -12.29
CA ALA A 199 15.06 -16.94 -12.16
C ALA A 199 16.19 -17.01 -11.09
N GLY A 200 17.00 -15.96 -10.99
CA GLY A 200 18.04 -15.84 -9.95
C GLY A 200 17.49 -15.72 -8.53
N VAL A 201 16.31 -15.11 -8.38
CA VAL A 201 15.67 -14.86 -7.10
C VAL A 201 14.98 -16.11 -6.54
N VAL A 202 14.38 -16.96 -7.40
CA VAL A 202 13.64 -18.18 -6.98
C VAL A 202 14.43 -19.06 -6.02
N LYS A 203 15.74 -19.22 -6.28
CA LYS A 203 16.63 -20.06 -5.43
C LYS A 203 16.77 -19.54 -4.01
N ARG A 204 16.43 -18.29 -3.74
CA ARG A 204 16.49 -17.65 -2.42
C ARG A 204 15.19 -17.76 -1.64
N ILE A 205 14.11 -18.18 -2.29
CA ILE A 205 12.78 -18.28 -1.68
C ILE A 205 12.55 -19.72 -1.22
N PRO A 206 12.35 -19.99 0.09
CA PRO A 206 12.11 -21.34 0.59
C PRO A 206 10.94 -22.07 -0.07
N ALA A 207 9.87 -21.34 -0.42
CA ALA A 207 8.71 -21.92 -1.15
C ALA A 207 9.06 -22.39 -2.58
N GLY A 208 10.20 -21.99 -3.14
CA GLY A 208 10.65 -22.39 -4.46
C GLY A 208 9.97 -21.69 -5.64
N TYR A 209 9.19 -20.63 -5.39
CA TYR A 209 8.55 -19.83 -6.43
C TYR A 209 8.40 -18.36 -6.01
N ILE A 210 8.21 -17.48 -6.98
CA ILE A 210 7.94 -16.05 -6.77
C ILE A 210 6.44 -15.85 -6.58
N GLY A 211 6.06 -15.03 -5.59
CA GLY A 211 4.67 -14.66 -5.38
C GLY A 211 4.11 -13.86 -6.56
N SER A 212 2.81 -13.90 -6.71
CA SER A 212 2.06 -13.15 -7.73
C SER A 212 1.35 -11.94 -7.13
N VAL A 213 0.90 -11.01 -7.96
CA VAL A 213 -0.02 -9.94 -7.52
C VAL A 213 -1.31 -10.53 -6.93
N GLY A 214 -1.74 -11.72 -7.38
CA GLY A 214 -2.90 -12.43 -6.85
C GLY A 214 -2.75 -12.78 -5.37
N ASP A 215 -1.56 -13.17 -4.93
CA ASP A 215 -1.29 -13.46 -3.51
C ASP A 215 -1.46 -12.19 -2.65
N THR A 216 -0.99 -11.05 -3.17
CA THR A 216 -1.16 -9.76 -2.49
C THR A 216 -2.64 -9.34 -2.44
N VAL A 217 -3.37 -9.54 -3.53
CA VAL A 217 -4.82 -9.28 -3.60
C VAL A 217 -5.57 -10.14 -2.57
N ALA A 218 -5.24 -11.42 -2.44
CA ALA A 218 -5.86 -12.32 -1.46
C ALA A 218 -5.63 -11.84 -0.01
N ALA A 219 -4.42 -11.40 0.31
CA ALA A 219 -4.09 -10.84 1.62
C ALA A 219 -4.86 -9.53 1.92
N VAL A 220 -4.96 -8.64 0.92
CA VAL A 220 -5.75 -7.40 1.04
C VAL A 220 -7.23 -7.73 1.26
N ARG A 221 -7.81 -8.65 0.49
CA ARG A 221 -9.20 -9.10 0.70
C ARG A 221 -9.43 -9.56 2.13
N TYR A 222 -8.55 -10.42 2.64
CA TYR A 222 -8.65 -10.92 4.01
C TYR A 222 -8.64 -9.77 5.02
N LEU A 223 -7.68 -8.85 4.94
CA LEU A 223 -7.58 -7.73 5.88
C LEU A 223 -8.72 -6.72 5.77
N LEU A 224 -9.41 -6.63 4.63
CA LEU A 224 -10.59 -5.80 4.43
C LEU A 224 -11.90 -6.48 4.83
N SER A 225 -11.89 -7.78 5.07
CA SER A 225 -13.07 -8.56 5.39
C SER A 225 -13.52 -8.41 6.86
N GLU A 226 -14.72 -8.86 7.18
CA GLU A 226 -15.22 -8.87 8.56
C GLU A 226 -14.56 -9.96 9.41
N GLU A 227 -14.07 -11.04 8.80
CA GLU A 227 -13.32 -12.11 9.45
C GLU A 227 -12.02 -11.59 10.07
N ALA A 228 -11.43 -10.53 9.48
CA ALA A 228 -10.24 -9.86 10.00
C ALA A 228 -10.54 -8.73 11.01
N ARG A 229 -11.78 -8.57 11.48
CA ARG A 229 -12.13 -7.44 12.37
C ARG A 229 -11.35 -7.38 13.68
N TYR A 230 -10.76 -8.49 14.09
CA TYR A 230 -9.93 -8.58 15.30
C TYR A 230 -8.43 -8.63 14.99
N VAL A 231 -8.05 -8.63 13.71
CA VAL A 231 -6.66 -8.56 13.25
C VAL A 231 -6.26 -7.09 13.17
N ASN A 232 -5.42 -6.63 14.09
CA ASN A 232 -5.05 -5.23 14.20
C ASN A 232 -3.60 -5.06 14.66
N GLY A 233 -2.82 -4.25 13.96
CA GLY A 233 -1.40 -4.03 14.22
C GLY A 233 -0.49 -5.15 13.74
N THR A 234 -0.99 -6.09 12.94
CA THR A 234 -0.21 -7.22 12.42
C THR A 234 0.75 -6.80 11.30
N ASN A 235 1.81 -7.58 11.14
CA ASN A 235 2.64 -7.63 9.96
C ASN A 235 2.39 -8.97 9.25
N LEU A 236 1.69 -8.96 8.11
CA LEU A 236 1.40 -10.15 7.34
C LEU A 236 2.51 -10.36 6.29
N HIS A 237 3.35 -11.36 6.51
CA HIS A 237 4.40 -11.72 5.57
C HIS A 237 3.84 -12.45 4.34
N LEU A 238 4.18 -11.95 3.15
CA LEU A 238 3.89 -12.56 1.85
C LEU A 238 5.21 -12.82 1.13
N SER A 239 6.01 -13.76 1.62
CA SER A 239 7.40 -13.90 1.20
C SER A 239 7.81 -15.32 0.76
N GLY A 240 6.91 -16.30 0.87
CA GLY A 240 7.27 -17.70 0.64
C GLY A 240 8.35 -18.22 1.59
N GLY A 241 8.44 -17.63 2.79
CA GLY A 241 9.48 -17.94 3.79
C GLY A 241 10.77 -17.15 3.62
N TRP A 242 10.90 -16.29 2.60
CA TRP A 242 12.07 -15.44 2.47
C TRP A 242 12.05 -14.29 3.48
N GLY A 243 13.16 -14.09 4.18
CA GLY A 243 13.33 -12.96 5.10
C GLY A 243 12.50 -13.08 6.39
N ILE A 244 12.27 -14.30 6.87
CA ILE A 244 11.68 -14.58 8.20
C ILE A 244 12.59 -15.47 9.01
#